data_d3ab42e8b0b216e411d9769134386ce6
#
_entry.id   d3ab42e8b0b216e411d9769134386ce6
#
_cell.length_a   1.000
_cell.length_b   1.000
_cell.length_c   1.000
_cell.angle_alpha   90.00
_cell.angle_beta   90.00
_cell.angle_gamma   90.00
#
_symmetry.space_group_name_H-M   'P 1'
#
loop_
_entity.id
_entity.type
_entity.pdbx_description
1 polymer ?
#
loop_
_entity_poly.entity_id
_entity_poly.type
_entity_poly.pdbx_seq_one_letter_code
_entity_poly.pdbx_strand_id
1 'polypeptide(L)'
;MKWENAVPRGYLAFPAIKATAVAALAISLAVPLSARAEPPEVACDLPFNMLRLAHPLSRLAQRLATSEPITIVAIGSSSTAGAGASTASATYPSRLAVELERHFPNRQITVINRGVNGEEVNDMVKRFDSAVVDARPDLVLWQFGTNSIVRDQNLNSGDTAIQDGLKKIRAIGADVVIIDPQFAPKVIANSRAAATVELIATTAKYENVDLFRRYDVMKRWSEVDHIPFKTFVSQDGLHMNDWSYACMAKGLGMAIAEAAQRPVMAATMMSHGVR
;
A
#
# COMPACT_ATOMS: atom_id res chain seq x y z
N MET A 1 6.54 -90.19 -3.87
CA MET A 1 7.72 -90.65 -3.09
C MET A 1 7.78 -89.82 -1.82
N LYS A 2 7.59 -90.54 -0.69
CA LYS A 2 7.66 -90.02 0.70
C LYS A 2 9.04 -89.53 1.04
N TRP A 3 9.13 -88.50 1.88
CA TRP A 3 10.02 -88.52 3.06
C TRP A 3 9.49 -87.40 4.04
N GLU A 4 8.96 -87.94 5.16
CA GLU A 4 8.79 -87.27 6.42
C GLU A 4 10.14 -87.05 7.08
N ASN A 5 10.41 -86.01 7.77
CA ASN A 5 11.28 -85.97 8.91
C ASN A 5 10.87 -84.94 9.94
N ALA A 6 10.71 -85.37 11.14
CA ALA A 6 10.23 -84.78 12.35
C ALA A 6 11.22 -83.76 12.94
N VAL A 7 10.65 -82.68 13.55
CA VAL A 7 11.39 -81.69 14.34
C VAL A 7 11.16 -81.93 15.83
N PRO A 8 12.18 -81.98 16.70
CA PRO A 8 11.96 -82.02 18.14
C PRO A 8 11.68 -80.61 18.71
N ARG A 9 10.67 -80.54 19.59
CA ARG A 9 10.31 -79.37 20.41
C ARG A 9 11.33 -79.19 21.55
N GLY A 10 12.16 -78.14 21.49
CA GLY A 10 12.90 -77.62 22.63
C GLY A 10 12.18 -76.40 23.26
N TYR A 11 11.68 -76.57 24.48
CA TYR A 11 11.20 -75.52 25.29
C TYR A 11 12.39 -74.75 25.90
N LEU A 12 12.61 -73.50 25.49
CA LEU A 12 13.49 -72.60 26.21
C LEU A 12 12.60 -71.59 27.00
N ALA A 13 12.69 -71.68 28.34
CA ALA A 13 12.08 -70.75 29.27
C ALA A 13 12.86 -69.45 29.25
N PHE A 14 12.18 -68.33 28.92
CA PHE A 14 12.71 -66.99 29.06
C PHE A 14 12.34 -66.40 30.44
N PRO A 15 13.29 -65.73 31.12
CA PRO A 15 12.99 -65.06 32.40
C PRO A 15 12.16 -63.80 32.18
N ALA A 16 11.21 -63.56 33.09
CA ALA A 16 10.35 -62.42 33.09
C ALA A 16 11.16 -61.14 33.33
N ILE A 17 11.20 -60.24 32.33
CA ILE A 17 11.77 -58.92 32.46
C ILE A 17 10.70 -58.03 33.10
N LYS A 18 11.02 -57.53 34.31
CA LYS A 18 10.22 -56.52 35.00
C LYS A 18 10.29 -55.22 34.21
N ALA A 19 9.16 -54.79 33.59
CA ALA A 19 9.04 -53.51 32.95
C ALA A 19 8.96 -52.39 33.99
N THR A 20 10.04 -51.66 34.13
CA THR A 20 10.06 -50.39 34.87
C THR A 20 9.42 -49.30 33.99
N ALA A 21 8.25 -48.83 34.36
CA ALA A 21 7.61 -47.71 33.67
C ALA A 21 8.41 -46.40 33.93
N VAL A 22 9.11 -45.93 32.92
CA VAL A 22 9.72 -44.59 32.93
C VAL A 22 8.61 -43.60 32.53
N ALA A 23 8.11 -42.82 33.49
CA ALA A 23 7.23 -41.72 33.23
C ALA A 23 8.02 -40.60 32.53
N ALA A 24 7.85 -40.46 31.23
CA ALA A 24 8.39 -39.33 30.46
C ALA A 24 7.58 -38.07 30.81
N LEU A 25 8.17 -37.18 31.59
CA LEU A 25 7.65 -35.86 31.88
C LEU A 25 7.80 -34.99 30.61
N ALA A 26 6.74 -34.86 29.83
CA ALA A 26 6.70 -33.93 28.67
C ALA A 26 6.69 -32.50 29.17
N ILE A 27 7.85 -31.85 29.22
CA ILE A 27 7.96 -30.41 29.45
C ILE A 27 7.56 -29.72 28.15
N SER A 28 6.31 -29.25 28.08
CA SER A 28 5.84 -28.36 27.00
C SER A 28 6.55 -27.02 27.13
N LEU A 29 7.61 -26.83 26.36
CA LEU A 29 8.22 -25.52 26.14
C LEU A 29 7.21 -24.66 25.37
N ALA A 30 6.39 -23.88 26.10
CA ALA A 30 5.62 -22.79 25.52
C ALA A 30 6.63 -21.75 25.01
N VAL A 31 6.90 -21.75 23.70
CA VAL A 31 7.65 -20.69 23.05
C VAL A 31 6.77 -19.44 23.14
N PRO A 32 7.20 -18.37 23.84
CA PRO A 32 6.42 -17.14 23.86
C PRO A 32 6.32 -16.64 22.42
N LEU A 33 5.08 -16.46 21.92
CA LEU A 33 4.84 -15.70 20.71
C LEU A 33 5.44 -14.32 20.98
N SER A 34 6.58 -14.02 20.36
CA SER A 34 7.19 -12.70 20.40
C SER A 34 6.17 -11.74 19.83
N ALA A 35 5.50 -10.98 20.70
CA ALA A 35 4.67 -9.87 20.29
C ALA A 35 5.54 -8.97 19.40
N ARG A 36 5.22 -8.89 18.12
CA ARG A 36 5.92 -8.02 17.18
C ARG A 36 5.72 -6.60 17.70
N ALA A 37 6.78 -5.97 18.16
CA ALA A 37 6.72 -4.60 18.65
C ALA A 37 6.14 -3.74 17.53
N GLU A 38 5.03 -3.08 17.82
CA GLU A 38 4.38 -2.16 16.88
C GLU A 38 5.37 -1.03 16.57
N PRO A 39 5.60 -0.68 15.28
CA PRO A 39 6.51 0.40 14.97
C PRO A 39 6.02 1.68 15.66
N PRO A 40 6.93 2.52 16.20
CA PRO A 40 6.54 3.72 16.91
C PRO A 40 5.70 4.63 16.02
N GLU A 41 4.63 5.17 16.59
CA GLU A 41 3.78 6.14 15.89
C GLU A 41 4.58 7.40 15.58
N VAL A 42 4.48 7.87 14.33
CA VAL A 42 5.17 9.08 13.91
C VAL A 42 4.39 10.30 14.40
N ALA A 43 5.04 11.11 15.21
CA ALA A 43 4.49 12.40 15.63
C ALA A 43 4.55 13.38 14.43
N CYS A 44 3.47 13.48 13.69
CA CYS A 44 3.27 14.52 12.68
C CYS A 44 1.84 15.04 12.75
N ASP A 45 1.68 16.33 12.65
CA ASP A 45 0.37 16.96 12.56
C ASP A 45 -0.08 16.97 11.10
N LEU A 46 -1.24 16.35 10.86
CA LEU A 46 -1.85 16.24 9.53
C LEU A 46 -3.31 16.69 9.62
N PRO A 47 -3.58 17.97 9.30
CA PRO A 47 -4.95 18.49 9.28
C PRO A 47 -5.81 17.67 8.31
N PHE A 48 -6.84 17.03 8.85
CA PHE A 48 -7.66 16.08 8.09
C PHE A 48 -8.30 16.68 6.83
N ASN A 49 -8.65 17.96 6.86
CA ASN A 49 -9.20 18.65 5.69
C ASN A 49 -8.26 18.70 4.48
N MET A 50 -6.94 18.58 4.69
CA MET A 50 -5.95 18.48 3.61
C MET A 50 -5.82 17.05 3.05
N LEU A 51 -6.23 16.06 3.84
CA LEU A 51 -6.10 14.64 3.49
C LEU A 51 -7.34 14.07 2.81
N ARG A 52 -8.49 14.73 3.00
CA ARG A 52 -9.79 14.20 2.60
C ARG A 52 -9.87 13.99 1.10
N LEU A 53 -10.16 12.75 0.70
CA LEU A 53 -10.45 12.38 -0.68
C LEU A 53 -11.81 12.94 -1.12
N ALA A 54 -11.95 13.28 -2.41
CA ALA A 54 -13.17 13.88 -2.94
C ALA A 54 -14.34 12.89 -2.95
N HIS A 55 -14.05 11.62 -3.27
CA HIS A 55 -15.06 10.58 -3.48
C HIS A 55 -14.96 9.46 -2.46
N PRO A 56 -16.06 8.70 -2.22
CA PRO A 56 -15.99 7.42 -1.51
C PRO A 56 -15.18 6.40 -2.30
N LEU A 57 -14.40 5.58 -1.61
CA LEU A 57 -13.72 4.41 -2.19
C LEU A 57 -14.68 3.22 -2.19
N SER A 58 -15.56 3.19 -3.18
CA SER A 58 -16.71 2.28 -3.21
C SER A 58 -16.34 0.81 -3.34
N ARG A 59 -15.31 0.49 -4.12
CA ARG A 59 -14.79 -0.87 -4.26
C ARG A 59 -14.18 -1.35 -2.96
N LEU A 60 -13.36 -0.51 -2.32
CA LEU A 60 -12.75 -0.82 -1.04
C LEU A 60 -13.82 -0.98 0.05
N ALA A 61 -14.83 -0.11 0.08
CA ALA A 61 -15.96 -0.21 1.00
C ALA A 61 -16.70 -1.55 0.86
N GLN A 62 -16.96 -2.00 -0.38
CA GLN A 62 -17.58 -3.30 -0.65
C GLN A 62 -16.74 -4.45 -0.12
N ARG A 63 -15.42 -4.41 -0.33
CA ARG A 63 -14.50 -5.43 0.18
C ARG A 63 -14.44 -5.44 1.70
N LEU A 64 -14.45 -4.28 2.32
CA LEU A 64 -14.51 -4.17 3.78
C LEU A 64 -15.80 -4.75 4.39
N ALA A 65 -16.89 -4.76 3.64
CA ALA A 65 -18.15 -5.38 4.07
C ALA A 65 -18.15 -6.91 3.96
N THR A 66 -17.18 -7.51 3.28
CA THR A 66 -17.00 -8.96 3.14
C THR A 66 -15.85 -9.46 4.00
N SER A 67 -15.67 -10.79 4.10
CA SER A 67 -14.49 -11.39 4.77
C SER A 67 -13.31 -11.61 3.82
N GLU A 68 -13.43 -11.21 2.56
CA GLU A 68 -12.41 -11.45 1.54
C GLU A 68 -11.15 -10.58 1.75
N PRO A 69 -9.97 -11.08 1.39
CA PRO A 69 -8.74 -10.31 1.40
C PRO A 69 -8.82 -9.08 0.51
N ILE A 70 -8.15 -8.01 0.91
CA ILE A 70 -8.08 -6.74 0.20
C ILE A 70 -6.68 -6.59 -0.39
N THR A 71 -6.61 -6.25 -1.66
CA THR A 71 -5.35 -5.98 -2.35
C THR A 71 -5.28 -4.52 -2.78
N ILE A 72 -4.21 -3.84 -2.38
CA ILE A 72 -3.88 -2.47 -2.79
C ILE A 72 -2.58 -2.51 -3.57
N VAL A 73 -2.55 -1.92 -4.76
CA VAL A 73 -1.32 -1.77 -5.54
C VAL A 73 -0.85 -0.33 -5.49
N ALA A 74 0.38 -0.11 -5.02
CA ALA A 74 1.07 1.16 -5.11
C ALA A 74 2.03 1.13 -6.31
N ILE A 75 1.65 1.79 -7.40
CA ILE A 75 2.48 1.95 -8.59
C ILE A 75 3.02 3.38 -8.66
N GLY A 76 4.27 3.54 -9.08
CA GLY A 76 4.91 4.84 -9.14
C GLY A 76 6.40 4.77 -9.43
N SER A 77 7.07 5.89 -9.24
CA SER A 77 8.50 6.03 -9.45
C SER A 77 9.32 5.72 -8.18
N SER A 78 10.47 6.36 -8.03
CA SER A 78 11.39 6.18 -6.90
C SER A 78 10.76 6.47 -5.53
N SER A 79 9.83 7.42 -5.43
CA SER A 79 9.12 7.68 -4.17
C SER A 79 8.25 6.50 -3.74
N THR A 80 7.69 5.75 -4.68
CA THR A 80 6.93 4.53 -4.40
C THR A 80 7.86 3.35 -4.16
N ALA A 81 8.94 3.23 -4.95
CA ALA A 81 9.97 2.21 -4.74
C ALA A 81 10.60 2.32 -3.34
N GLY A 82 10.69 3.54 -2.80
CA GLY A 82 11.21 3.81 -1.45
C GLY A 82 12.60 4.42 -1.43
N ALA A 83 13.01 5.13 -2.51
CA ALA A 83 14.26 5.87 -2.49
C ALA A 83 14.26 6.89 -1.33
N GLY A 84 15.36 6.94 -0.57
CA GLY A 84 15.50 7.74 0.65
C GLY A 84 15.01 7.06 1.93
N ALA A 85 14.32 5.94 1.85
CA ALA A 85 13.99 5.11 3.01
C ALA A 85 15.21 4.28 3.44
N SER A 86 15.38 4.12 4.76
CA SER A 86 16.49 3.34 5.32
C SER A 86 16.35 1.83 5.11
N THR A 87 15.12 1.35 4.98
CA THR A 87 14.77 -0.07 4.77
C THR A 87 13.51 -0.22 3.92
N ALA A 88 13.25 -1.41 3.40
CA ALA A 88 12.03 -1.71 2.68
C ALA A 88 10.76 -1.52 3.55
N SER A 89 10.85 -1.77 4.86
CA SER A 89 9.74 -1.55 5.80
C SER A 89 9.49 -0.08 6.14
N ALA A 90 10.44 0.80 5.84
CA ALA A 90 10.30 2.25 6.05
C ALA A 90 9.66 2.98 4.86
N THR A 91 9.43 2.30 3.74
CA THR A 91 8.74 2.87 2.57
C THR A 91 7.26 3.16 2.87
N TYR A 92 6.66 4.15 2.19
CA TYR A 92 5.24 4.44 2.46
C TYR A 92 4.30 3.26 2.16
N PRO A 93 4.49 2.43 1.12
CA PRO A 93 3.58 1.31 0.91
C PRO A 93 3.62 0.29 2.06
N SER A 94 4.82 0.00 2.59
CA SER A 94 4.96 -0.91 3.73
C SER A 94 4.35 -0.35 5.01
N ARG A 95 4.55 0.95 5.29
CA ARG A 95 3.96 1.62 6.44
C ARG A 95 2.46 1.79 6.31
N LEU A 96 1.95 2.02 5.09
CA LEU A 96 0.52 2.10 4.83
C LEU A 96 -0.20 0.78 5.17
N ALA A 97 0.43 -0.37 4.89
CA ALA A 97 -0.14 -1.66 5.29
C ALA A 97 -0.38 -1.71 6.82
N VAL A 98 0.59 -1.23 7.60
CA VAL A 98 0.47 -1.14 9.08
C VAL A 98 -0.63 -0.15 9.51
N GLU A 99 -0.70 1.02 8.87
CA GLU A 99 -1.75 2.01 9.19
C GLU A 99 -3.15 1.47 8.87
N LEU A 100 -3.30 0.79 7.74
CA LEU A 100 -4.59 0.20 7.36
C LEU A 100 -5.00 -0.96 8.28
N GLU A 101 -4.04 -1.73 8.80
CA GLU A 101 -4.30 -2.76 9.81
C GLU A 101 -4.84 -2.14 11.12
N ARG A 102 -4.34 -0.95 11.51
CA ARG A 102 -4.86 -0.19 12.66
C ARG A 102 -6.28 0.32 12.43
N HIS A 103 -6.56 0.83 11.23
CA HIS A 103 -7.89 1.34 10.88
C HIS A 103 -8.93 0.22 10.69
N PHE A 104 -8.50 -0.93 10.22
CA PHE A 104 -9.35 -2.08 9.90
C PHE A 104 -8.83 -3.36 10.58
N PRO A 105 -8.87 -3.42 11.92
CA PRO A 105 -8.41 -4.60 12.65
C PRO A 105 -9.20 -5.85 12.19
N ASN A 106 -8.53 -6.97 12.13
CA ASN A 106 -9.09 -8.25 11.66
C ASN A 106 -9.41 -8.31 10.15
N ARG A 107 -8.91 -7.35 9.34
CA ARG A 107 -9.00 -7.41 7.88
C ARG A 107 -7.64 -7.79 7.30
N GLN A 108 -7.64 -8.73 6.37
CA GLN A 108 -6.43 -9.08 5.64
C GLN A 108 -6.22 -8.07 4.51
N ILE A 109 -5.31 -7.13 4.69
CA ILE A 109 -4.98 -6.09 3.71
C ILE A 109 -3.54 -6.26 3.25
N THR A 110 -3.33 -6.37 1.96
CA THR A 110 -2.00 -6.44 1.35
C THR A 110 -1.74 -5.20 0.51
N VAL A 111 -0.63 -4.50 0.77
CA VAL A 111 -0.16 -3.39 -0.05
C VAL A 111 1.04 -3.86 -0.86
N ILE A 112 0.87 -3.96 -2.18
CA ILE A 112 1.91 -4.41 -3.11
C ILE A 112 2.65 -3.19 -3.66
N ASN A 113 3.95 -3.11 -3.37
CA ASN A 113 4.80 -2.06 -3.92
C ASN A 113 5.24 -2.42 -5.35
N ARG A 114 4.84 -1.59 -6.30
CA ARG A 114 5.18 -1.64 -7.74
C ARG A 114 5.92 -0.36 -8.18
N GLY A 115 6.67 0.27 -7.29
CA GLY A 115 7.50 1.41 -7.63
C GLY A 115 8.76 0.99 -8.41
N VAL A 116 9.13 1.76 -9.43
CA VAL A 116 10.38 1.60 -10.20
C VAL A 116 11.07 2.96 -10.32
N ASN A 117 12.35 3.01 -9.96
CA ASN A 117 13.12 4.25 -9.94
C ASN A 117 13.17 4.90 -11.33
N GLY A 118 12.94 6.20 -11.38
CA GLY A 118 13.12 6.99 -12.60
C GLY A 118 11.96 6.91 -13.61
N GLU A 119 10.94 6.08 -13.38
CA GLU A 119 9.80 5.97 -14.29
C GLU A 119 8.96 7.24 -14.35
N GLU A 120 8.43 7.47 -15.52
CA GLU A 120 7.38 8.43 -15.82
C GLU A 120 6.07 7.72 -16.17
N VAL A 121 4.99 8.47 -16.35
CA VAL A 121 3.65 7.93 -16.62
C VAL A 121 3.66 6.92 -17.76
N ASN A 122 4.33 7.27 -18.87
CA ASN A 122 4.41 6.40 -20.06
C ASN A 122 5.08 5.06 -19.75
N ASP A 123 6.12 5.05 -18.90
CA ASP A 123 6.84 3.82 -18.53
C ASP A 123 5.97 2.94 -17.64
N MET A 124 5.27 3.55 -16.69
CA MET A 124 4.32 2.85 -15.82
C MET A 124 3.21 2.19 -16.62
N VAL A 125 2.61 2.91 -17.60
CA VAL A 125 1.49 2.40 -18.41
C VAL A 125 1.89 1.21 -19.28
N LYS A 126 3.13 1.18 -19.79
CA LYS A 126 3.65 0.02 -20.54
C LYS A 126 3.63 -1.28 -19.76
N ARG A 127 3.78 -1.21 -18.42
CA ARG A 127 3.77 -2.38 -17.53
C ARG A 127 2.51 -2.52 -16.69
N PHE A 128 1.45 -1.73 -16.98
CA PHE A 128 0.24 -1.72 -16.16
C PHE A 128 -0.42 -3.10 -16.07
N ASP A 129 -0.43 -3.86 -17.15
CA ASP A 129 -1.07 -5.18 -17.17
C ASP A 129 -0.41 -6.11 -16.13
N SER A 130 0.90 -6.28 -16.17
CA SER A 130 1.64 -7.14 -15.23
C SER A 130 1.79 -6.53 -13.83
N ALA A 131 1.87 -5.21 -13.72
CA ALA A 131 2.10 -4.55 -12.43
C ALA A 131 0.82 -4.30 -11.63
N VAL A 132 -0.31 -4.08 -12.30
CA VAL A 132 -1.57 -3.67 -11.70
C VAL A 132 -2.68 -4.66 -12.00
N VAL A 133 -3.00 -4.90 -13.30
CA VAL A 133 -4.18 -5.68 -13.70
C VAL A 133 -4.10 -7.13 -13.22
N ASP A 134 -2.97 -7.79 -13.37
CA ASP A 134 -2.75 -9.18 -12.94
C ASP A 134 -2.89 -9.37 -11.43
N ALA A 135 -2.62 -8.32 -10.63
CA ALA A 135 -2.77 -8.34 -9.18
C ALA A 135 -4.24 -8.20 -8.73
N ARG A 136 -5.17 -7.84 -9.63
CA ARG A 136 -6.60 -7.63 -9.37
C ARG A 136 -6.85 -6.78 -8.11
N PRO A 137 -6.28 -5.58 -8.01
CA PRO A 137 -6.40 -4.77 -6.81
C PRO A 137 -7.83 -4.26 -6.60
N ASP A 138 -8.15 -3.96 -5.34
CA ASP A 138 -9.36 -3.24 -4.96
C ASP A 138 -9.13 -1.72 -4.96
N LEU A 139 -7.87 -1.29 -4.75
CA LEU A 139 -7.44 0.10 -4.80
C LEU A 139 -6.07 0.20 -5.48
N VAL A 140 -5.91 1.18 -6.36
CA VAL A 140 -4.64 1.56 -6.97
C VAL A 140 -4.19 2.92 -6.44
N LEU A 141 -2.99 2.99 -5.88
CA LEU A 141 -2.29 4.23 -5.54
C LEU A 141 -1.30 4.51 -6.65
N TRP A 142 -1.53 5.58 -7.42
CA TRP A 142 -0.72 5.88 -8.60
C TRP A 142 0.07 7.18 -8.43
N GLN A 143 1.37 7.06 -8.15
CA GLN A 143 2.26 8.21 -7.93
C GLN A 143 3.04 8.56 -9.19
N PHE A 144 2.97 9.82 -9.63
CA PHE A 144 3.72 10.32 -10.79
C PHE A 144 3.95 11.84 -10.76
N GLY A 145 4.64 12.36 -11.79
CA GLY A 145 4.85 13.78 -12.07
C GLY A 145 6.19 14.33 -11.55
N THR A 146 6.82 13.73 -10.54
CA THR A 146 8.09 14.22 -9.99
C THR A 146 9.20 14.21 -11.04
N ASN A 147 9.37 13.12 -11.78
CA ASN A 147 10.45 13.00 -12.76
C ASN A 147 10.29 13.96 -13.94
N SER A 148 9.05 14.20 -14.39
CA SER A 148 8.76 15.19 -15.43
C SER A 148 9.21 16.59 -15.00
N ILE A 149 8.96 16.97 -13.73
CA ILE A 149 9.44 18.24 -13.18
C ILE A 149 10.98 18.27 -13.17
N VAL A 150 11.62 17.28 -12.57
CA VAL A 150 13.08 17.25 -12.37
C VAL A 150 13.84 17.20 -13.69
N ARG A 151 13.28 16.57 -14.72
CA ARG A 151 13.86 16.49 -16.07
C ARG A 151 13.44 17.62 -17.00
N ASP A 152 12.67 18.58 -16.49
CA ASP A 152 12.13 19.68 -17.29
C ASP A 152 11.31 19.21 -18.50
N GLN A 153 10.59 18.10 -18.33
CA GLN A 153 9.73 17.52 -19.38
C GLN A 153 8.29 17.98 -19.22
N ASN A 154 7.60 18.08 -20.36
CA ASN A 154 6.19 18.47 -20.36
C ASN A 154 5.30 17.27 -20.01
N LEU A 155 4.45 17.38 -18.99
CA LEU A 155 3.50 16.34 -18.62
C LEU A 155 2.39 16.16 -19.67
N ASN A 156 2.16 17.17 -20.56
CA ASN A 156 1.15 17.09 -21.61
C ASN A 156 1.36 15.90 -22.55
N SER A 157 2.59 15.40 -22.71
CA SER A 157 2.84 14.15 -23.43
C SER A 157 2.36 12.92 -22.67
N GLY A 158 2.00 13.08 -21.39
CA GLY A 158 1.50 12.04 -20.51
C GLY A 158 -0.03 11.98 -20.40
N ASP A 159 -0.77 12.99 -20.88
CA ASP A 159 -2.23 13.05 -20.70
C ASP A 159 -2.94 11.81 -21.26
N THR A 160 -2.58 11.37 -22.48
CA THR A 160 -3.11 10.15 -23.07
C THR A 160 -2.75 8.92 -22.23
N ALA A 161 -1.52 8.85 -21.73
CA ALA A 161 -1.06 7.74 -20.89
C ALA A 161 -1.77 7.72 -19.52
N ILE A 162 -2.08 8.89 -18.93
CA ILE A 162 -2.88 8.96 -17.70
C ILE A 162 -4.27 8.40 -17.98
N GLN A 163 -4.92 8.83 -19.06
CA GLN A 163 -6.23 8.33 -19.47
C GLN A 163 -6.23 6.82 -19.74
N ASP A 164 -5.20 6.31 -20.45
CA ASP A 164 -5.05 4.88 -20.72
C ASP A 164 -4.88 4.06 -19.44
N GLY A 165 -4.08 4.55 -18.50
CA GLY A 165 -3.93 3.93 -17.19
C GLY A 165 -5.23 3.92 -16.39
N LEU A 166 -5.94 5.06 -16.32
CA LEU A 166 -7.23 5.16 -15.64
C LEU A 166 -8.30 4.26 -16.29
N LYS A 167 -8.30 4.15 -17.61
CA LYS A 167 -9.19 3.23 -18.35
C LYS A 167 -8.94 1.78 -17.94
N LYS A 168 -7.67 1.36 -17.82
CA LYS A 168 -7.30 0.01 -17.37
C LYS A 168 -7.75 -0.25 -15.94
N ILE A 169 -7.56 0.72 -15.01
CA ILE A 169 -8.00 0.61 -13.61
C ILE A 169 -9.53 0.48 -13.52
N ARG A 170 -10.26 1.32 -14.27
CA ARG A 170 -11.73 1.26 -14.33
C ARG A 170 -12.23 -0.06 -14.88
N ALA A 171 -11.55 -0.63 -15.88
CA ALA A 171 -11.93 -1.91 -16.50
C ALA A 171 -11.87 -3.09 -15.51
N ILE A 172 -11.02 -3.05 -14.51
CA ILE A 172 -10.95 -4.06 -13.44
C ILE A 172 -11.82 -3.71 -12.22
N GLY A 173 -12.51 -2.57 -12.23
CA GLY A 173 -13.41 -2.13 -11.16
C GLY A 173 -12.70 -1.71 -9.86
N ALA A 174 -11.41 -1.36 -9.91
CA ALA A 174 -10.66 -0.90 -8.76
C ALA A 174 -10.89 0.60 -8.51
N ASP A 175 -10.85 1.02 -7.25
CA ASP A 175 -10.73 2.43 -6.90
C ASP A 175 -9.33 2.94 -7.26
N VAL A 176 -9.18 4.26 -7.45
CA VAL A 176 -7.89 4.87 -7.74
C VAL A 176 -7.69 6.16 -6.96
N VAL A 177 -6.48 6.32 -6.38
CA VAL A 177 -6.01 7.57 -5.79
C VAL A 177 -4.69 7.93 -6.47
N ILE A 178 -4.67 9.09 -7.12
CA ILE A 178 -3.44 9.67 -7.65
C ILE A 178 -2.66 10.30 -6.48
N ILE A 179 -1.33 10.20 -6.51
CA ILE A 179 -0.44 10.85 -5.56
C ILE A 179 0.45 11.81 -6.35
N ASP A 180 0.33 13.10 -6.08
CA ASP A 180 1.09 14.14 -6.75
C ASP A 180 2.58 14.20 -6.32
N PRO A 181 3.43 15.04 -6.95
CA PRO A 181 4.83 15.19 -6.59
C PRO A 181 5.06 15.58 -5.12
N GLN A 182 6.26 15.31 -4.60
CA GLN A 182 6.69 15.83 -3.31
C GLN A 182 7.11 17.30 -3.37
N PHE A 183 6.92 18.05 -2.28
CA PHE A 183 7.51 19.37 -2.09
C PHE A 183 8.92 19.19 -1.53
N ALA A 184 9.92 19.24 -2.40
CA ALA A 184 11.32 19.02 -2.06
C ALA A 184 12.24 20.01 -2.82
N PRO A 185 13.43 20.35 -2.31
CA PRO A 185 14.31 21.36 -2.91
C PRO A 185 14.52 21.20 -4.41
N LYS A 186 14.80 20.00 -4.90
CA LYS A 186 15.01 19.75 -6.34
C LYS A 186 13.73 19.84 -7.16
N VAL A 187 12.57 19.67 -6.56
CA VAL A 187 11.28 19.83 -7.24
C VAL A 187 10.92 21.31 -7.35
N ILE A 188 10.98 22.05 -6.22
CA ILE A 188 10.59 23.45 -6.19
C ILE A 188 11.58 24.39 -6.87
N ALA A 189 12.81 23.94 -7.11
CA ALA A 189 13.79 24.67 -7.92
C ALA A 189 13.39 24.80 -9.40
N ASN A 190 12.50 23.93 -9.88
CA ASN A 190 11.98 24.01 -11.25
C ASN A 190 10.72 24.90 -11.27
N SER A 191 10.75 25.94 -12.12
CA SER A 191 9.64 26.89 -12.26
C SER A 191 8.32 26.25 -12.73
N ARG A 192 8.35 25.07 -13.32
CA ARG A 192 7.17 24.32 -13.74
C ARG A 192 6.51 23.51 -12.63
N ALA A 193 7.14 23.40 -11.44
CA ALA A 193 6.63 22.54 -10.38
C ALA A 193 5.17 22.84 -10.04
N ALA A 194 4.84 24.09 -9.78
CA ALA A 194 3.49 24.50 -9.44
C ALA A 194 2.49 24.21 -10.58
N ALA A 195 2.85 24.52 -11.83
CA ALA A 195 1.99 24.26 -12.99
C ALA A 195 1.76 22.75 -13.21
N THR A 196 2.78 21.91 -12.99
CA THR A 196 2.64 20.46 -13.12
C THR A 196 1.74 19.88 -12.02
N VAL A 197 1.88 20.35 -10.78
CA VAL A 197 1.01 19.93 -9.66
C VAL A 197 -0.45 20.32 -9.94
N GLU A 198 -0.68 21.56 -10.42
CA GLU A 198 -2.04 22.03 -10.79
C GLU A 198 -2.61 21.24 -11.97
N LEU A 199 -1.80 20.90 -12.97
CA LEU A 199 -2.23 20.06 -14.08
C LEU A 199 -2.70 18.68 -13.58
N ILE A 200 -1.94 18.03 -12.68
CA ILE A 200 -2.32 16.75 -12.07
C ILE A 200 -3.65 16.89 -11.32
N ALA A 201 -3.81 17.96 -10.53
CA ALA A 201 -5.05 18.22 -9.78
C ALA A 201 -6.25 18.43 -10.71
N THR A 202 -6.06 19.20 -11.79
CA THR A 202 -7.10 19.45 -12.79
C THR A 202 -7.45 18.16 -13.53
N THR A 203 -6.46 17.34 -13.90
CA THR A 203 -6.68 16.04 -14.55
C THR A 203 -7.44 15.10 -13.63
N ALA A 204 -7.05 14.99 -12.35
CA ALA A 204 -7.76 14.16 -11.38
C ALA A 204 -9.25 14.59 -11.25
N LYS A 205 -9.50 15.90 -11.17
CA LYS A 205 -10.86 16.44 -11.12
C LYS A 205 -11.65 16.14 -12.40
N TYR A 206 -11.05 16.36 -13.57
CA TYR A 206 -11.70 16.12 -14.87
C TYR A 206 -12.04 14.63 -15.04
N GLU A 207 -11.11 13.77 -14.68
CA GLU A 207 -11.26 12.31 -14.73
C GLU A 207 -12.12 11.75 -13.59
N ASN A 208 -12.59 12.59 -12.66
CA ASN A 208 -13.38 12.17 -11.50
C ASN A 208 -12.69 11.07 -10.69
N VAL A 209 -11.41 11.28 -10.38
CA VAL A 209 -10.59 10.39 -9.55
C VAL A 209 -10.01 11.16 -8.36
N ASP A 210 -9.68 10.43 -7.30
CA ASP A 210 -9.15 11.02 -6.09
C ASP A 210 -7.67 11.41 -6.23
N LEU A 211 -7.30 12.48 -5.54
CA LEU A 211 -5.94 12.99 -5.45
C LEU A 211 -5.52 13.12 -3.99
N PHE A 212 -4.47 12.41 -3.61
CA PHE A 212 -3.76 12.66 -2.36
C PHE A 212 -2.71 13.76 -2.60
N ARG A 213 -2.96 14.95 -2.03
CA ARG A 213 -2.17 16.17 -2.23
C ARG A 213 -0.89 16.16 -1.39
N ARG A 214 0.03 15.25 -1.72
CA ARG A 214 1.32 15.12 -1.02
C ARG A 214 2.13 16.43 -1.10
N TYR A 215 2.09 17.11 -2.23
CA TYR A 215 2.77 18.39 -2.41
C TYR A 215 2.31 19.42 -1.38
N ASP A 216 1.01 19.57 -1.22
CA ASP A 216 0.44 20.54 -0.28
C ASP A 216 0.74 20.17 1.18
N VAL A 217 0.67 18.90 1.52
CA VAL A 217 1.04 18.39 2.85
C VAL A 217 2.49 18.73 3.18
N MET A 218 3.43 18.41 2.29
CA MET A 218 4.86 18.68 2.51
C MET A 218 5.20 20.18 2.45
N LYS A 219 4.48 20.94 1.63
CA LYS A 219 4.59 22.40 1.59
C LYS A 219 4.17 23.01 2.92
N ARG A 220 3.06 22.55 3.51
CA ARG A 220 2.63 22.96 4.84
C ARG A 220 3.72 22.70 5.89
N TRP A 221 4.32 21.51 5.92
CA TRP A 221 5.42 21.22 6.85
C TRP A 221 6.52 22.29 6.79
N SER A 222 6.90 22.69 5.58
CA SER A 222 7.96 23.67 5.38
C SER A 222 7.53 25.11 5.68
N GLU A 223 6.39 25.55 5.12
CA GLU A 223 6.03 26.96 5.08
C GLU A 223 5.16 27.39 6.26
N VAL A 224 4.34 26.50 6.82
CA VAL A 224 3.41 26.80 7.91
C VAL A 224 3.94 26.25 9.24
N ASP A 225 4.35 25.00 9.25
CA ASP A 225 4.81 24.34 10.47
C ASP A 225 6.32 24.58 10.71
N HIS A 226 6.99 25.26 9.77
CA HIS A 226 8.43 25.64 9.82
C HIS A 226 9.37 24.47 10.06
N ILE A 227 8.99 23.27 9.60
CA ILE A 227 9.83 22.07 9.69
C ILE A 227 10.91 22.17 8.61
N PRO A 228 12.19 22.12 8.96
CA PRO A 228 13.28 22.24 7.99
C PRO A 228 13.32 21.01 7.06
N PHE A 229 13.67 21.21 5.79
CA PHE A 229 13.74 20.13 4.77
C PHE A 229 14.54 18.90 5.23
N LYS A 230 15.63 19.09 5.96
CA LYS A 230 16.45 17.97 6.48
C LYS A 230 15.68 16.99 7.36
N THR A 231 14.54 17.39 7.93
CA THR A 231 13.68 16.54 8.76
C THR A 231 12.83 15.58 7.92
N PHE A 232 12.41 16.00 6.71
CA PHE A 232 11.47 15.23 5.91
C PHE A 232 11.94 14.94 4.47
N VAL A 233 13.08 15.47 4.07
CA VAL A 233 13.73 15.19 2.77
C VAL A 233 15.10 14.58 3.03
N SER A 234 15.45 13.53 2.27
CA SER A 234 16.75 12.89 2.35
C SER A 234 17.87 13.81 1.87
N GLN A 235 19.13 13.42 2.12
CA GLN A 235 20.31 14.24 1.78
C GLN A 235 20.43 14.58 0.29
N ASP A 236 19.77 13.81 -0.58
CA ASP A 236 19.76 14.07 -2.02
C ASP A 236 18.91 15.29 -2.43
N GLY A 237 18.17 15.88 -1.52
CA GLY A 237 17.32 17.05 -1.76
C GLY A 237 16.09 16.77 -2.63
N LEU A 238 15.75 15.50 -2.86
CA LEU A 238 14.63 15.07 -3.70
C LEU A 238 13.69 14.12 -2.98
N HIS A 239 14.20 13.00 -2.49
CA HIS A 239 13.38 11.94 -1.95
C HIS A 239 12.96 12.19 -0.50
N MET A 240 11.83 11.65 -0.13
CA MET A 240 11.39 11.60 1.26
C MET A 240 12.31 10.67 2.07
N ASN A 241 12.36 10.86 3.38
CA ASN A 241 13.06 9.98 4.32
C ASN A 241 12.06 9.18 5.17
N ASP A 242 12.56 8.41 6.13
CA ASP A 242 11.73 7.55 6.97
C ASP A 242 10.63 8.31 7.71
N TRP A 243 10.93 9.53 8.21
CA TRP A 243 9.96 10.36 8.92
C TRP A 243 8.79 10.74 8.00
N SER A 244 9.10 11.30 6.83
CA SER A 244 8.06 11.77 5.90
C SER A 244 7.31 10.62 5.23
N TYR A 245 7.96 9.48 4.97
CA TYR A 245 7.27 8.28 4.50
C TYR A 245 6.28 7.74 5.53
N ALA A 246 6.63 7.76 6.82
CA ALA A 246 5.72 7.35 7.88
C ALA A 246 4.55 8.33 8.03
N CYS A 247 4.84 9.63 8.00
CA CYS A 247 3.84 10.69 8.06
C CYS A 247 2.86 10.63 6.87
N MET A 248 3.38 10.44 5.67
CA MET A 248 2.58 10.24 4.47
C MET A 248 1.69 8.99 4.57
N ALA A 249 2.25 7.88 5.03
CA ALA A 249 1.49 6.65 5.20
C ALA A 249 0.35 6.79 6.21
N LYS A 250 0.61 7.47 7.35
CA LYS A 250 -0.43 7.82 8.34
C LYS A 250 -1.54 8.65 7.71
N GLY A 251 -1.19 9.75 6.99
CA GLY A 251 -2.17 10.61 6.33
C GLY A 251 -2.97 9.89 5.24
N LEU A 252 -2.31 9.08 4.43
CA LEU A 252 -2.95 8.29 3.39
C LEU A 252 -3.86 7.21 3.99
N GLY A 253 -3.44 6.56 5.08
CA GLY A 253 -4.25 5.60 5.82
C GLY A 253 -5.53 6.22 6.37
N MET A 254 -5.44 7.42 6.99
CA MET A 254 -6.59 8.19 7.47
C MET A 254 -7.55 8.56 6.31
N ALA A 255 -7.01 9.04 5.19
CA ALA A 255 -7.78 9.43 4.00
C ALA A 255 -8.54 8.24 3.40
N ILE A 256 -7.85 7.11 3.23
CA ILE A 256 -8.43 5.87 2.71
C ILE A 256 -9.49 5.34 3.67
N ALA A 257 -9.22 5.31 4.98
CA ALA A 257 -10.15 4.79 5.98
C ALA A 257 -11.45 5.60 6.01
N GLU A 258 -11.36 6.94 6.00
CA GLU A 258 -12.55 7.80 5.95
C GLU A 258 -13.34 7.60 4.65
N ALA A 259 -12.66 7.61 3.49
CA ALA A 259 -13.33 7.49 2.20
C ALA A 259 -14.00 6.12 1.99
N ALA A 260 -13.40 5.04 2.55
CA ALA A 260 -13.97 3.70 2.49
C ALA A 260 -15.17 3.50 3.44
N GLN A 261 -15.26 4.30 4.50
CA GLN A 261 -16.38 4.27 5.46
C GLN A 261 -17.46 5.30 5.16
N ARG A 262 -17.22 6.20 4.20
CA ARG A 262 -18.18 7.23 3.81
C ARG A 262 -19.40 6.59 3.14
N PRO A 263 -20.63 6.94 3.57
CA PRO A 263 -21.84 6.43 2.93
C PRO A 263 -21.84 6.74 1.43
N VAL A 264 -22.01 5.73 0.60
CA VAL A 264 -22.28 5.95 -0.83
C VAL A 264 -23.74 6.43 -0.89
N MET A 265 -23.93 7.70 -1.22
CA MET A 265 -25.28 8.23 -1.48
C MET A 265 -25.84 7.44 -2.66
N ALA A 266 -26.79 6.57 -2.39
CA ALA A 266 -27.56 5.94 -3.45
C ALA A 266 -28.18 7.05 -4.29
N ALA A 267 -27.84 7.14 -5.56
CA ALA A 267 -28.52 8.02 -6.50
C ALA A 267 -29.98 7.60 -6.47
N THR A 268 -30.82 8.41 -5.78
CA THR A 268 -32.27 8.25 -5.81
C THR A 268 -32.67 8.45 -7.25
N MET A 269 -32.93 7.36 -7.97
CA MET A 269 -33.59 7.43 -9.26
C MET A 269 -34.97 8.04 -8.97
N MET A 270 -35.09 9.35 -9.16
CA MET A 270 -36.37 10.00 -9.34
C MET A 270 -36.95 9.46 -10.65
N SER A 271 -37.66 8.34 -10.52
CA SER A 271 -38.62 7.94 -11.52
C SER A 271 -39.72 9.01 -11.55
N HIS A 272 -39.55 10.03 -12.36
CA HIS A 272 -40.65 10.89 -12.76
C HIS A 272 -41.58 10.00 -13.58
N GLY A 273 -42.55 9.42 -12.95
CA GLY A 273 -43.71 8.84 -13.60
C GLY A 273 -44.38 9.99 -14.39
N VAL A 274 -44.25 9.92 -15.69
CA VAL A 274 -45.12 10.65 -16.62
C VAL A 274 -46.48 9.98 -16.54
N ARG A 275 -47.44 10.70 -15.97
CA ARG A 275 -48.89 10.41 -16.18
C ARG A 275 -49.35 11.19 -17.38
#